data_5ab36b22bb7e42e77dd6e95ab4cd0948
#
_entry.id   5ab36b22bb7e42e77dd6e95ab4cd0948
#
_cell.length_a   1.000
_cell.length_b   1.000
_cell.length_c   1.000
_cell.angle_alpha   90.00
_cell.angle_beta   90.00
_cell.angle_gamma   90.00
#
_symmetry.space_group_name_H-M   'P 1'
#
loop_
_entity.id
_entity.type
_entity.pdbx_description
1 polymer ?
#
loop_
_entity_poly.entity_id
_entity_poly.type
_entity_poly.pdbx_seq_one_letter_code
_entity_poly.pdbx_strand_id
1 'polypeptide(L)'
;AASDVYKRQVYDMMTWWGERGIDGFRMDVITMISKDQRFPDGVVHGNEKFGDFSPYVNNGPRVHEYLKEMNEKVISRFDWMTVGEGAGAGVEDAKRYAGTNENELDMIFTFEHVNLGQTQYGKWSDGSFDLVELKKVFQKWEDGLEGVAWNSLYWDNHDQPRAVSRFGNDSEEYREISAKMLATCLHFMKGTPYIYPVSYTHLR
;
A
#
# COMPACT_ATOMS: atom_id res chain seq x y z
N ALA A 1 8.52 -23.54 -15.13
CA ALA A 1 7.86 -24.79 -14.73
C ALA A 1 7.29 -24.72 -13.31
N ALA A 2 8.10 -24.59 -12.23
CA ALA A 2 7.57 -24.52 -10.86
C ALA A 2 6.74 -23.25 -10.65
N SER A 3 7.18 -22.10 -11.15
CA SER A 3 6.45 -20.83 -11.07
C SER A 3 5.08 -20.87 -11.72
N ASP A 4 4.92 -21.59 -12.84
CA ASP A 4 3.63 -21.69 -13.54
C ASP A 4 2.62 -22.55 -12.78
N VAL A 5 3.10 -23.56 -12.04
CA VAL A 5 2.26 -24.36 -11.15
C VAL A 5 1.72 -23.50 -10.00
N TYR A 6 2.59 -22.73 -9.35
CA TYR A 6 2.17 -21.83 -8.26
C TYR A 6 1.23 -20.72 -8.74
N LYS A 7 1.50 -20.09 -9.89
CA LYS A 7 0.58 -19.10 -10.47
C LYS A 7 -0.80 -19.70 -10.68
N ARG A 8 -0.87 -20.90 -11.27
CA ARG A 8 -2.14 -21.60 -11.48
C ARG A 8 -2.89 -21.86 -10.18
N GLN A 9 -2.19 -22.32 -9.13
CA GLN A 9 -2.81 -22.53 -7.82
C GLN A 9 -3.40 -21.24 -7.24
N VAL A 10 -2.69 -20.10 -7.39
CA VAL A 10 -3.21 -18.78 -6.97
C VAL A 10 -4.45 -18.41 -7.78
N TYR A 11 -4.43 -18.59 -9.10
CA TYR A 11 -5.58 -18.25 -9.95
C TYR A 11 -6.80 -19.17 -9.66
N ASP A 12 -6.56 -20.44 -9.42
CA ASP A 12 -7.62 -21.39 -9.03
C ASP A 12 -8.22 -21.00 -7.66
N MET A 13 -7.40 -20.65 -6.70
CA MET A 13 -7.83 -20.15 -5.39
C MET A 13 -8.64 -18.86 -5.51
N MET A 14 -8.18 -17.88 -6.27
CA MET A 14 -8.90 -16.62 -6.49
C MET A 14 -10.25 -16.89 -7.16
N THR A 15 -10.28 -17.72 -8.21
CA THR A 15 -11.52 -18.13 -8.89
C THR A 15 -12.49 -18.80 -7.92
N TRP A 16 -11.99 -19.72 -7.08
CA TRP A 16 -12.81 -20.42 -6.09
C TRP A 16 -13.50 -19.47 -5.10
N TRP A 17 -12.79 -18.42 -4.66
CA TRP A 17 -13.37 -17.38 -3.82
C TRP A 17 -14.36 -16.50 -4.58
N GLY A 18 -14.05 -16.13 -5.83
CA GLY A 18 -14.93 -15.35 -6.68
C GLY A 18 -16.28 -16.02 -6.93
N GLU A 19 -16.27 -17.32 -7.21
CA GLU A 19 -17.48 -18.13 -7.37
C GLU A 19 -18.33 -18.22 -6.09
N ARG A 20 -17.77 -17.83 -4.94
CA ARG A 20 -18.46 -17.74 -3.64
C ARG A 20 -18.94 -16.34 -3.29
N GLY A 21 -18.75 -15.39 -4.20
CA GLY A 21 -19.34 -14.05 -4.10
C GLY A 21 -18.54 -13.07 -3.27
N ILE A 22 -17.21 -13.16 -3.24
CA ILE A 22 -16.39 -12.06 -2.73
C ILE A 22 -16.30 -10.94 -3.76
N ASP A 23 -16.12 -9.71 -3.30
CA ASP A 23 -16.14 -8.50 -4.12
C ASP A 23 -14.73 -7.98 -4.48
N GLY A 24 -13.68 -8.75 -4.19
CA GLY A 24 -12.31 -8.39 -4.57
C GLY A 24 -11.22 -8.89 -3.63
N PHE A 25 -10.00 -8.41 -3.85
CA PHE A 25 -8.83 -8.80 -3.09
C PHE A 25 -7.96 -7.62 -2.67
N ARG A 26 -7.52 -7.65 -1.42
CA ARG A 26 -6.32 -6.94 -0.98
C ARG A 26 -5.12 -7.88 -1.12
N MET A 27 -4.10 -7.45 -1.84
CA MET A 27 -2.93 -8.27 -2.17
C MET A 27 -1.71 -7.80 -1.39
N ASP A 28 -1.22 -8.68 -0.54
CA ASP A 28 -0.09 -8.43 0.36
C ASP A 28 1.20 -8.28 -0.43
N VAL A 29 2.00 -7.25 -0.11
CA VAL A 29 3.31 -6.93 -0.70
C VAL A 29 3.42 -7.23 -2.20
N ILE A 30 2.39 -6.87 -2.96
CA ILE A 30 2.25 -7.26 -4.37
C ILE A 30 3.41 -6.77 -5.25
N THR A 31 4.08 -5.69 -4.85
CA THR A 31 5.26 -5.16 -5.55
C THR A 31 6.47 -6.09 -5.48
N MET A 32 6.45 -7.09 -4.59
CA MET A 32 7.58 -7.99 -4.32
C MET A 32 7.44 -9.38 -4.96
N ILE A 33 6.45 -9.60 -5.83
CA ILE A 33 6.26 -10.93 -6.45
C ILE A 33 7.28 -11.26 -7.54
N SER A 34 7.97 -10.25 -8.07
CA SER A 34 9.05 -10.41 -9.05
C SER A 34 10.38 -10.01 -8.44
N LYS A 35 11.26 -10.98 -8.24
CA LYS A 35 12.55 -10.81 -7.57
C LYS A 35 13.72 -11.01 -8.53
N ASP A 36 14.88 -10.45 -8.19
CA ASP A 36 16.13 -10.79 -8.89
C ASP A 36 16.43 -12.29 -8.66
N GLN A 37 16.46 -13.05 -9.76
CA GLN A 37 16.65 -14.51 -9.69
C GLN A 37 18.07 -14.94 -9.35
N ARG A 38 19.01 -14.00 -9.27
CA ARG A 38 20.39 -14.26 -8.80
C ARG A 38 20.47 -14.32 -7.28
N PHE A 39 19.40 -13.87 -6.58
CA PHE A 39 19.31 -13.83 -5.11
C PHE A 39 20.52 -13.15 -4.46
N PRO A 40 20.87 -11.93 -4.86
CA PRO A 40 22.01 -11.23 -4.28
C PRO A 40 21.75 -10.91 -2.80
N ASP A 41 22.83 -10.86 -2.03
CA ASP A 41 22.76 -10.39 -0.65
C ASP A 41 22.37 -8.91 -0.61
N GLY A 42 21.60 -8.50 0.40
CA GLY A 42 21.23 -7.11 0.62
C GLY A 42 22.46 -6.24 0.96
N VAL A 43 22.39 -4.96 0.58
CA VAL A 43 23.47 -4.01 0.85
C VAL A 43 23.40 -3.53 2.30
N VAL A 44 24.48 -3.72 3.05
CA VAL A 44 24.61 -3.21 4.42
C VAL A 44 25.02 -1.74 4.37
N HIS A 45 24.21 -0.87 4.97
CA HIS A 45 24.48 0.56 5.06
C HIS A 45 25.00 0.95 6.45
N GLY A 46 26.18 1.56 6.49
CA GLY A 46 26.78 2.02 7.75
C GLY A 46 26.97 0.89 8.77
N ASN A 47 26.38 1.04 9.95
CA ASN A 47 26.46 0.07 11.07
C ASN A 47 25.22 -0.83 11.18
N GLU A 48 24.41 -0.94 10.14
CA GLU A 48 23.23 -1.81 10.15
C GLU A 48 23.62 -3.29 10.30
N LYS A 49 22.79 -4.02 11.02
CA LYS A 49 23.01 -5.46 11.26
C LYS A 49 22.62 -6.33 10.07
N PHE A 50 21.70 -5.84 9.25
CA PHE A 50 21.13 -6.56 8.11
C PHE A 50 21.25 -5.72 6.83
N GLY A 51 21.45 -6.38 5.70
CA GLY A 51 21.47 -5.72 4.40
C GLY A 51 20.09 -5.35 3.90
N ASP A 52 19.98 -4.20 3.23
CA ASP A 52 18.76 -3.80 2.53
C ASP A 52 18.57 -4.66 1.28
N PHE A 53 17.49 -5.42 1.26
CA PHE A 53 17.10 -6.29 0.15
C PHE A 53 16.12 -5.63 -0.84
N SER A 54 15.57 -4.47 -0.46
CA SER A 54 14.50 -3.79 -1.20
C SER A 54 14.81 -3.57 -2.69
N PRO A 55 16.05 -3.19 -3.10
CA PRO A 55 16.39 -3.00 -4.51
C PRO A 55 16.27 -4.26 -5.37
N TYR A 56 16.28 -5.43 -4.76
CA TYR A 56 16.24 -6.72 -5.46
C TYR A 56 14.88 -7.39 -5.47
N VAL A 57 13.93 -6.86 -4.72
CA VAL A 57 12.59 -7.45 -4.60
C VAL A 57 11.46 -6.48 -4.96
N ASN A 58 11.61 -5.18 -4.74
CA ASN A 58 10.56 -4.21 -5.05
C ASN A 58 10.52 -3.90 -6.56
N ASN A 59 9.31 -3.86 -7.11
CA ASN A 59 9.05 -3.47 -8.49
C ASN A 59 9.91 -4.24 -9.51
N GLY A 60 10.13 -5.53 -9.25
CA GLY A 60 11.02 -6.35 -10.06
C GLY A 60 10.57 -6.45 -11.53
N PRO A 61 11.46 -6.86 -12.45
CA PRO A 61 11.32 -6.64 -13.90
C PRO A 61 10.09 -7.31 -14.53
N ARG A 62 9.52 -8.33 -13.88
CA ARG A 62 8.37 -9.08 -14.41
C ARG A 62 7.09 -8.86 -13.62
N VAL A 63 7.04 -7.94 -12.66
CA VAL A 63 5.87 -7.74 -11.80
C VAL A 63 4.61 -7.42 -12.63
N HIS A 64 4.71 -6.49 -13.55
CA HIS A 64 3.61 -6.08 -14.41
C HIS A 64 3.16 -7.19 -15.38
N GLU A 65 4.09 -8.03 -15.87
CA GLU A 65 3.75 -9.22 -16.65
C GLU A 65 2.86 -10.18 -15.82
N TYR A 66 3.22 -10.41 -14.56
CA TYR A 66 2.45 -11.30 -13.69
C TYR A 66 1.08 -10.73 -13.34
N LEU A 67 1.00 -9.42 -13.12
CA LEU A 67 -0.28 -8.76 -12.80
C LEU A 67 -1.22 -8.74 -14.01
N LYS A 68 -0.71 -8.44 -15.20
CA LYS A 68 -1.49 -8.51 -16.44
C LYS A 68 -1.99 -9.93 -16.72
N GLU A 69 -1.14 -10.93 -16.52
CA GLU A 69 -1.54 -12.35 -16.63
C GLU A 69 -2.64 -12.69 -15.61
N MET A 70 -2.51 -12.26 -14.36
CA MET A 70 -3.51 -12.47 -13.31
C MET A 70 -4.83 -11.78 -13.65
N ASN A 71 -4.78 -10.55 -14.15
CA ASN A 71 -5.96 -9.84 -14.59
C ASN A 71 -6.66 -10.58 -15.73
N GLU A 72 -5.93 -10.95 -16.77
CA GLU A 72 -6.46 -11.70 -17.92
C GLU A 72 -7.09 -13.04 -17.51
N LYS A 73 -6.41 -13.79 -16.62
CA LYS A 73 -6.83 -15.15 -16.26
C LYS A 73 -7.98 -15.19 -15.24
N VAL A 74 -8.04 -14.19 -14.35
CA VAL A 74 -8.95 -14.22 -13.20
C VAL A 74 -9.71 -12.93 -13.00
N ILE A 75 -9.04 -11.81 -12.75
CA ILE A 75 -9.68 -10.59 -12.22
C ILE A 75 -10.76 -10.09 -13.19
N SER A 76 -10.45 -10.03 -14.49
CA SER A 76 -11.38 -9.55 -15.53
C SER A 76 -12.66 -10.40 -15.70
N ARG A 77 -12.73 -11.54 -15.05
CA ARG A 77 -13.92 -12.44 -15.09
C ARG A 77 -14.98 -12.07 -14.05
N PHE A 78 -14.65 -11.19 -13.12
CA PHE A 78 -15.50 -10.79 -12.01
C PHE A 78 -15.57 -9.27 -11.92
N ASP A 79 -16.66 -8.78 -11.32
CA ASP A 79 -16.79 -7.35 -10.98
C ASP A 79 -16.15 -7.11 -9.60
N TRP A 80 -14.83 -7.10 -9.56
CA TRP A 80 -14.03 -6.99 -8.34
C TRP A 80 -13.37 -5.64 -8.18
N MET A 81 -13.18 -5.27 -6.94
CA MET A 81 -12.24 -4.21 -6.55
C MET A 81 -10.93 -4.84 -6.08
N THR A 82 -9.82 -4.42 -6.63
CA THR A 82 -8.50 -4.92 -6.28
C THR A 82 -7.61 -3.79 -5.73
N VAL A 83 -6.93 -4.07 -4.62
CA VAL A 83 -5.96 -3.13 -4.04
C VAL A 83 -4.70 -3.88 -3.63
N GLY A 84 -3.56 -3.41 -4.12
CA GLY A 84 -2.26 -3.97 -3.80
C GLY A 84 -1.54 -3.21 -2.70
N GLU A 85 -0.76 -3.90 -1.88
CA GLU A 85 0.18 -3.24 -0.98
C GLU A 85 1.43 -2.82 -1.75
N GLY A 86 1.58 -1.52 -1.96
CA GLY A 86 2.60 -0.91 -2.81
C GLY A 86 3.88 -0.55 -2.07
N ALA A 87 4.47 -1.49 -1.32
CA ALA A 87 5.75 -1.26 -0.66
C ALA A 87 6.82 -0.85 -1.68
N GLY A 88 7.48 0.28 -1.42
CA GLY A 88 8.54 0.81 -2.29
C GLY A 88 8.06 1.41 -3.62
N ALA A 89 6.76 1.53 -3.84
CA ALA A 89 6.21 2.16 -5.05
C ALA A 89 6.10 3.68 -4.90
N GLY A 90 6.57 4.40 -5.90
CA GLY A 90 6.33 5.83 -6.10
C GLY A 90 5.12 6.09 -7.00
N VAL A 91 4.85 7.36 -7.29
CA VAL A 91 3.72 7.78 -8.14
C VAL A 91 3.81 7.15 -9.54
N GLU A 92 4.99 7.11 -10.14
CA GLU A 92 5.16 6.54 -11.50
C GLU A 92 4.95 5.03 -11.51
N ASP A 93 5.33 4.34 -10.44
CA ASP A 93 5.01 2.92 -10.28
C ASP A 93 3.50 2.72 -10.11
N ALA A 94 2.84 3.55 -9.30
CA ALA A 94 1.40 3.49 -9.08
C ALA A 94 0.59 3.64 -10.38
N LYS A 95 1.02 4.51 -11.29
CA LYS A 95 0.40 4.66 -12.63
C LYS A 95 0.45 3.36 -13.44
N ARG A 96 1.50 2.57 -13.25
CA ARG A 96 1.63 1.28 -13.94
C ARG A 96 0.80 0.18 -13.27
N TYR A 97 0.77 0.16 -11.91
CA TYR A 97 0.00 -0.83 -11.16
C TYR A 97 -1.52 -0.63 -11.27
N ALA A 98 -1.95 0.63 -11.27
CA ALA A 98 -3.36 0.99 -11.10
C ALA A 98 -3.86 2.00 -12.16
N GLY A 99 -3.11 2.21 -13.22
CA GLY A 99 -3.55 3.06 -14.33
C GLY A 99 -4.77 2.46 -15.03
N THR A 100 -5.73 3.29 -15.38
CA THR A 100 -7.03 2.89 -15.94
C THR A 100 -6.93 1.99 -17.18
N ASN A 101 -5.82 2.10 -17.92
CA ASN A 101 -5.59 1.33 -19.15
C ASN A 101 -4.56 0.21 -18.99
N GLU A 102 -4.03 0.01 -17.79
CA GLU A 102 -2.95 -0.97 -17.57
C GLU A 102 -3.45 -2.40 -17.44
N ASN A 103 -4.71 -2.60 -17.05
CA ASN A 103 -5.31 -3.92 -16.84
C ASN A 103 -4.53 -4.76 -15.81
N GLU A 104 -4.19 -4.13 -14.68
CA GLU A 104 -3.52 -4.79 -13.56
C GLU A 104 -4.41 -4.75 -12.32
N LEU A 105 -4.28 -3.73 -11.48
CA LEU A 105 -5.06 -3.52 -10.26
C LEU A 105 -5.88 -2.23 -10.36
N ASP A 106 -6.86 -2.05 -9.48
CA ASP A 106 -7.63 -0.80 -9.41
C ASP A 106 -6.92 0.27 -8.57
N MET A 107 -6.21 -0.16 -7.52
CA MET A 107 -5.51 0.73 -6.59
C MET A 107 -4.26 0.07 -6.00
N ILE A 108 -3.35 0.89 -5.46
CA ILE A 108 -2.29 0.43 -4.55
C ILE A 108 -2.23 1.30 -3.30
N PHE A 109 -1.93 0.70 -2.16
CA PHE A 109 -1.56 1.41 -0.94
C PHE A 109 -0.14 1.94 -1.05
N THR A 110 0.05 3.20 -0.72
CA THR A 110 1.32 3.91 -0.74
C THR A 110 1.83 4.15 0.68
N PHE A 111 3.14 4.33 0.86
CA PHE A 111 3.75 4.38 2.18
C PHE A 111 4.44 5.71 2.50
N GLU A 112 4.53 6.64 1.55
CA GLU A 112 5.29 7.88 1.76
C GLU A 112 4.79 8.68 2.98
N HIS A 113 3.47 8.81 3.15
CA HIS A 113 2.89 9.58 4.27
C HIS A 113 3.13 8.92 5.64
N VAL A 114 3.06 7.59 5.73
CA VAL A 114 3.30 6.87 7.00
C VAL A 114 4.78 6.78 7.35
N ASN A 115 5.66 6.99 6.38
CA ASN A 115 7.11 7.01 6.60
C ASN A 115 7.67 8.38 7.00
N LEU A 116 6.87 9.45 6.92
CA LEU A 116 7.30 10.79 7.31
C LEU A 116 7.73 10.84 8.79
N GLY A 117 8.86 11.52 9.06
CA GLY A 117 9.37 11.70 10.41
C GLY A 117 9.88 10.43 11.10
N GLN A 118 10.04 9.32 10.37
CA GLN A 118 10.70 8.14 10.92
C GLN A 118 12.18 8.42 11.19
N THR A 119 12.66 7.91 12.33
CA THR A 119 14.08 7.93 12.71
C THR A 119 14.71 6.57 12.43
N GLN A 120 15.93 6.35 12.95
CA GLN A 120 16.61 5.05 12.90
C GLN A 120 15.80 3.87 13.50
N TYR A 121 14.76 4.16 14.25
CA TYR A 121 13.85 3.15 14.83
C TYR A 121 12.62 2.87 13.93
N GLY A 122 12.60 3.43 12.72
CA GLY A 122 11.53 3.24 11.74
C GLY A 122 10.18 3.70 12.29
N LYS A 123 9.13 2.95 12.01
CA LYS A 123 7.74 3.26 12.40
C LYS A 123 7.49 3.30 13.92
N TRP A 124 8.41 2.79 14.73
CA TRP A 124 8.33 2.82 16.20
C TRP A 124 9.07 4.00 16.82
N SER A 125 9.46 4.97 16.01
CA SER A 125 10.14 6.17 16.49
C SER A 125 9.16 7.21 17.02
N ASP A 126 9.61 7.98 18.02
CA ASP A 126 8.89 9.16 18.54
C ASP A 126 9.09 10.40 17.65
N GLY A 127 9.55 10.22 16.41
CA GLY A 127 9.78 11.32 15.47
C GLY A 127 8.48 12.03 15.12
N SER A 128 8.49 13.35 15.21
CA SER A 128 7.40 14.18 14.72
C SER A 128 7.48 14.30 13.20
N PHE A 129 6.34 14.34 12.53
CA PHE A 129 6.27 14.67 11.11
C PHE A 129 6.08 16.18 10.91
N ASP A 130 6.53 16.68 9.76
CA ASP A 130 6.25 18.06 9.34
C ASP A 130 4.93 18.08 8.55
N LEU A 131 3.99 18.93 8.98
CA LEU A 131 2.69 19.06 8.31
C LEU A 131 2.81 19.58 6.87
N VAL A 132 3.82 20.38 6.58
CA VAL A 132 4.06 20.90 5.21
C VAL A 132 4.53 19.75 4.32
N GLU A 133 5.42 18.89 4.82
CA GLU A 133 5.86 17.70 4.09
C GLU A 133 4.72 16.71 3.89
N LEU A 134 3.86 16.49 4.87
CA LEU A 134 2.66 15.67 4.73
C LEU A 134 1.73 16.19 3.61
N LYS A 135 1.48 17.50 3.58
CA LYS A 135 0.69 18.13 2.52
C LYS A 135 1.33 17.96 1.14
N LYS A 136 2.64 18.12 1.04
CA LYS A 136 3.38 17.89 -0.21
C LYS A 136 3.24 16.45 -0.70
N VAL A 137 3.32 15.47 0.21
CA VAL A 137 3.12 14.06 -0.14
C VAL A 137 1.71 13.86 -0.69
N PHE A 138 0.68 14.31 0.00
CA PHE A 138 -0.69 14.16 -0.47
C PHE A 138 -0.93 14.86 -1.82
N GLN A 139 -0.46 16.09 -1.98
CA GLN A 139 -0.55 16.83 -3.24
C GLN A 139 0.18 16.10 -4.36
N LYS A 140 1.40 15.62 -4.14
CA LYS A 140 2.19 14.85 -5.11
C LYS A 140 1.40 13.63 -5.63
N TRP A 141 0.74 12.90 -4.72
CA TRP A 141 -0.02 11.72 -5.07
C TRP A 141 -1.33 12.07 -5.79
N GLU A 142 -2.04 13.09 -5.34
CA GLU A 142 -3.26 13.56 -5.98
C GLU A 142 -2.98 14.06 -7.40
N ASP A 143 -2.04 15.02 -7.56
CA ASP A 143 -1.67 15.57 -8.86
C ASP A 143 -1.11 14.48 -9.79
N GLY A 144 -0.30 13.59 -9.25
CA GLY A 144 0.35 12.54 -10.03
C GLY A 144 -0.59 11.46 -10.55
N LEU A 145 -1.67 11.16 -9.84
CA LEU A 145 -2.65 10.17 -10.25
C LEU A 145 -3.86 10.76 -10.99
N GLU A 146 -3.98 12.10 -11.04
CA GLU A 146 -5.11 12.78 -11.66
C GLU A 146 -5.32 12.34 -13.11
N GLY A 147 -6.53 11.84 -13.40
CA GLY A 147 -6.92 11.38 -14.75
C GLY A 147 -6.24 10.09 -15.23
N VAL A 148 -5.38 9.48 -14.42
CA VAL A 148 -4.61 8.27 -14.80
C VAL A 148 -4.96 7.07 -13.94
N ALA A 149 -5.04 7.25 -12.63
CA ALA A 149 -5.30 6.18 -11.67
C ALA A 149 -6.13 6.69 -10.49
N TRP A 150 -6.73 5.77 -9.73
CA TRP A 150 -7.49 6.08 -8.54
C TRP A 150 -6.67 5.85 -7.28
N ASN A 151 -6.67 6.81 -6.35
CA ASN A 151 -5.87 6.74 -5.13
C ASN A 151 -6.57 5.93 -4.05
N SER A 152 -5.82 5.16 -3.27
CA SER A 152 -6.24 4.56 -2.01
C SER A 152 -5.72 5.41 -0.85
N LEU A 153 -6.59 5.73 0.10
CA LEU A 153 -6.29 6.66 1.18
C LEU A 153 -6.42 5.94 2.52
N TYR A 154 -5.44 6.08 3.40
CA TYR A 154 -5.48 5.53 4.76
C TYR A 154 -4.56 6.31 5.69
N TRP A 155 -4.80 6.26 6.99
CA TRP A 155 -3.91 6.80 8.01
C TRP A 155 -3.06 5.74 8.68
N ASP A 156 -3.63 4.57 8.91
CA ASP A 156 -2.96 3.44 9.53
C ASP A 156 -3.57 2.10 9.08
N ASN A 157 -2.91 1.03 9.47
CA ASN A 157 -3.36 -0.35 9.29
C ASN A 157 -2.81 -1.22 10.44
N HIS A 158 -2.94 -2.53 10.33
CA HIS A 158 -2.45 -3.50 11.31
C HIS A 158 -0.91 -3.49 11.49
N ASP A 159 -0.16 -2.92 10.54
CA ASP A 159 1.30 -2.83 10.55
C ASP A 159 1.82 -1.46 10.98
N GLN A 160 0.95 -0.48 11.21
CA GLN A 160 1.33 0.88 11.55
C GLN A 160 0.90 1.26 12.98
N PRO A 161 1.60 2.21 13.63
CA PRO A 161 1.12 2.82 14.86
C PRO A 161 -0.25 3.46 14.65
N ARG A 162 -1.03 3.59 15.73
CA ARG A 162 -2.36 4.19 15.68
C ARG A 162 -2.33 5.60 15.10
N ALA A 163 -3.28 5.90 14.22
CA ALA A 163 -3.36 7.17 13.51
C ALA A 163 -3.35 8.37 14.44
N VAL A 164 -4.15 8.34 15.51
CA VAL A 164 -4.25 9.47 16.45
C VAL A 164 -2.96 9.69 17.21
N SER A 165 -2.28 8.63 17.64
CA SER A 165 -0.99 8.73 18.32
C SER A 165 0.11 9.24 17.39
N ARG A 166 0.03 8.88 16.10
CA ARG A 166 1.06 9.22 15.11
C ARG A 166 0.88 10.62 14.52
N PHE A 167 -0.34 10.99 14.15
CA PHE A 167 -0.66 12.19 13.39
C PHE A 167 -1.50 13.22 14.15
N GLY A 168 -1.95 12.90 15.35
CA GLY A 168 -2.80 13.74 16.18
C GLY A 168 -2.24 13.94 17.58
N ASN A 169 -3.14 14.11 18.53
CA ASN A 169 -2.85 14.17 19.95
C ASN A 169 -3.75 13.15 20.67
N ASP A 170 -3.16 12.12 21.25
CA ASP A 170 -3.85 10.99 21.89
C ASP A 170 -4.09 11.18 23.40
N SER A 171 -3.78 12.36 23.96
CA SER A 171 -4.17 12.71 25.30
C SER A 171 -5.69 12.65 25.47
N GLU A 172 -6.18 12.38 26.67
CA GLU A 172 -7.61 12.22 26.96
C GLU A 172 -8.44 13.43 26.47
N GLU A 173 -7.91 14.64 26.60
CA GLU A 173 -8.56 15.89 26.20
C GLU A 173 -8.72 16.01 24.67
N TYR A 174 -7.72 15.58 23.87
CA TYR A 174 -7.67 15.88 22.42
C TYR A 174 -7.89 14.67 21.53
N ARG A 175 -7.90 13.47 22.06
CA ARG A 175 -7.96 12.22 21.29
C ARG A 175 -9.17 12.15 20.36
N GLU A 176 -10.36 12.46 20.86
CA GLU A 176 -11.58 12.42 20.06
C GLU A 176 -11.59 13.48 18.96
N ILE A 177 -11.16 14.70 19.28
CA ILE A 177 -11.08 15.80 18.31
C ILE A 177 -10.04 15.47 17.24
N SER A 178 -8.89 14.93 17.63
CA SER A 178 -7.85 14.49 16.69
C SER A 178 -8.36 13.37 15.77
N ALA A 179 -9.06 12.38 16.31
CA ALA A 179 -9.65 11.31 15.50
C ALA A 179 -10.66 11.85 14.47
N LYS A 180 -11.55 12.75 14.90
CA LYS A 180 -12.52 13.41 14.00
C LYS A 180 -11.83 14.24 12.92
N MET A 181 -10.81 14.99 13.27
CA MET A 181 -10.02 15.78 12.31
C MET A 181 -9.36 14.89 11.26
N LEU A 182 -8.68 13.81 11.69
CA LEU A 182 -8.03 12.86 10.77
C LEU A 182 -9.06 12.17 9.87
N ALA A 183 -10.21 11.74 10.43
CA ALA A 183 -11.28 11.15 9.64
C ALA A 183 -11.83 12.14 8.61
N THR A 184 -12.07 13.40 9.01
CA THR A 184 -12.52 14.46 8.10
C THR A 184 -11.52 14.65 6.96
N CYS A 185 -10.24 14.79 7.26
CA CYS A 185 -9.20 14.92 6.25
C CYS A 185 -9.24 13.76 5.25
N LEU A 186 -9.27 12.52 5.74
CA LEU A 186 -9.28 11.32 4.90
C LEU A 186 -10.47 11.29 3.93
N HIS A 187 -11.68 11.61 4.42
CA HIS A 187 -12.90 11.50 3.63
C HIS A 187 -13.12 12.65 2.64
N PHE A 188 -12.39 13.75 2.77
CA PHE A 188 -12.49 14.90 1.84
C PHE A 188 -11.38 14.94 0.79
N MET A 189 -10.40 14.01 0.85
CA MET A 189 -9.41 13.82 -0.22
C MET A 189 -9.99 12.98 -1.36
N LYS A 190 -9.48 13.16 -2.56
CA LYS A 190 -9.86 12.38 -3.74
C LYS A 190 -9.26 10.98 -3.68
N GLY A 191 -10.08 9.96 -3.55
CA GLY A 191 -9.67 8.57 -3.48
C GLY A 191 -10.64 7.71 -2.67
N THR A 192 -10.33 6.43 -2.54
CA THR A 192 -11.09 5.51 -1.69
C THR A 192 -10.51 5.53 -0.27
N PRO A 193 -11.28 5.96 0.75
CA PRO A 193 -10.82 5.94 2.14
C PRO A 193 -10.89 4.53 2.72
N TYR A 194 -9.76 4.06 3.25
CA TYR A 194 -9.66 2.82 4.00
C TYR A 194 -9.51 3.12 5.48
N ILE A 195 -10.39 2.54 6.28
CA ILE A 195 -10.44 2.79 7.72
C ILE A 195 -10.04 1.51 8.46
N TYR A 196 -9.02 1.60 9.29
CA TYR A 196 -8.67 0.53 10.22
C TYR A 196 -9.56 0.64 11.47
N PRO A 197 -10.58 -0.23 11.66
CA PRO A 197 -11.64 -0.01 12.65
C PRO A 197 -11.12 0.10 14.08
N VAL A 198 -10.08 -0.67 14.43
CA VAL A 198 -9.51 -0.70 15.78
C VAL A 198 -9.01 0.67 16.21
N SER A 199 -8.55 1.51 15.29
CA SER A 199 -8.08 2.87 15.59
C SER A 199 -9.19 3.82 16.02
N TYR A 200 -10.45 3.50 15.72
CA TYR A 200 -11.61 4.34 16.04
C TYR A 200 -12.55 3.72 17.08
N THR A 201 -12.52 2.41 17.23
CA THR A 201 -13.40 1.69 18.17
C THR A 201 -12.76 1.45 19.54
N HIS A 202 -11.45 1.44 19.61
CA HIS A 202 -10.67 1.19 20.84
C HIS A 202 -9.68 2.33 21.09
N LEU A 203 -10.21 3.54 21.18
CA LEU A 203 -9.46 4.76 21.48
C LEU A 203 -9.06 4.84 22.99
N ARG A 204 -8.65 3.73 23.60
CA ARG A 204 -8.15 3.67 24.98
C ARG A 204 -6.67 3.39 25.02
#